data_c5e196098c9a8a8f87368a9a624a8c42
#
_entry.id   c5e196098c9a8a8f87368a9a624a8c42
#
_cell.length_a   1.000
_cell.length_b   1.000
_cell.length_c   1.000
_cell.angle_alpha   90.00
_cell.angle_beta   90.00
_cell.angle_gamma   90.00
#
_symmetry.space_group_name_H-M   'P 1'
#
loop_
_entity.id
_entity.type
_entity.pdbx_description
1 polymer ?
#
loop_
_entity_poly.entity_id
_entity_poly.type
_entity_poly.pdbx_seq_one_letter_code
_entity_poly.pdbx_strand_id
1 'polypeptide(L)'
;MKRMLFIWTLLLSVFTLQAKTLIVYYSYTNNVHQIVTDLRTQIQADVLRIEPAEEGLDYAANNYAIGSALISAIRKAPDKATSYPPIKTTIRNLKDYDTILIGTPLWWSNMAAPLQSFLFAYGSQMAGKRIGLIVSSASTGISGVEADAKRLIPKGKFL
;
A
#
# COMPACT_ATOMS: atom_id res chain seq x y z
N MET A 1 24.20 34.81 55.76
CA MET A 1 23.23 34.79 54.64
C MET A 1 23.63 33.69 53.68
N LYS A 2 22.85 32.57 53.73
CA LYS A 2 23.08 31.40 52.85
C LYS A 2 22.27 31.58 51.55
N ARG A 3 22.97 31.73 50.42
CA ARG A 3 22.36 31.79 49.07
C ARG A 3 22.06 30.33 48.66
N MET A 4 20.77 29.97 48.63
CA MET A 4 20.32 28.71 48.01
C MET A 4 20.27 28.91 46.49
N LEU A 5 21.14 28.21 45.76
CA LEU A 5 21.05 28.06 44.33
C LEU A 5 19.96 27.01 44.02
N PHE A 6 18.84 27.45 43.41
CA PHE A 6 17.87 26.55 42.79
C PHE A 6 18.38 26.18 41.40
N ILE A 7 18.83 24.93 41.25
CA ILE A 7 19.13 24.35 39.91
C ILE A 7 17.82 23.85 39.37
N TRP A 8 17.26 24.58 38.39
CA TRP A 8 16.16 24.09 37.56
C TRP A 8 16.72 23.11 36.54
N THR A 9 16.55 21.81 36.79
CA THR A 9 16.81 20.77 35.77
C THR A 9 15.67 20.77 34.77
N LEU A 10 15.93 21.37 33.61
CA LEU A 10 15.02 21.33 32.45
C LEU A 10 15.05 19.90 31.90
N LEU A 11 14.06 19.08 32.24
CA LEU A 11 13.85 17.78 31.59
C LEU A 11 13.36 18.06 30.14
N LEU A 12 14.30 18.06 29.20
CA LEU A 12 13.95 17.95 27.76
C LEU A 12 13.45 16.52 27.54
N SER A 13 12.12 16.36 27.52
CA SER A 13 11.50 15.16 26.99
C SER A 13 11.73 15.13 25.49
N VAL A 14 12.72 14.36 25.05
CA VAL A 14 12.94 14.06 23.63
C VAL A 14 11.78 13.18 23.19
N PHE A 15 10.74 13.77 22.62
CA PHE A 15 9.73 13.03 21.88
C PHE A 15 10.42 12.43 20.67
N THR A 16 10.86 11.19 20.75
CA THR A 16 11.25 10.44 19.57
C THR A 16 9.98 10.21 18.73
N LEU A 17 9.86 10.97 17.65
CA LEU A 17 8.83 10.72 16.65
C LEU A 17 9.12 9.36 16.04
N GLN A 18 8.42 8.32 16.52
CA GLN A 18 8.60 6.97 15.99
C GLN A 18 8.01 6.93 14.59
N ALA A 19 8.84 6.58 13.59
CA ALA A 19 8.41 6.42 12.20
C ALA A 19 7.28 5.39 12.12
N LYS A 20 6.12 5.80 11.57
CA LYS A 20 4.96 4.94 11.43
C LYS A 20 4.96 4.20 10.11
N THR A 21 4.64 2.91 10.16
CA THR A 21 4.51 2.06 8.97
C THR A 21 3.05 1.69 8.75
N LEU A 22 2.61 1.79 7.49
CA LEU A 22 1.32 1.28 7.03
C LEU A 22 1.57 0.15 6.02
N ILE A 23 0.85 -0.95 6.17
CA ILE A 23 0.78 -2.00 5.15
C ILE A 23 -0.58 -1.87 4.45
N VAL A 24 -0.54 -1.46 3.18
CA VAL A 24 -1.73 -1.44 2.31
C VAL A 24 -1.66 -2.65 1.40
N TYR A 25 -2.70 -3.48 1.39
CA TYR A 25 -2.65 -4.68 0.57
C TYR A 25 -4.01 -5.10 0.02
N TYR A 26 -3.95 -5.79 -1.12
CA TYR A 26 -5.06 -6.56 -1.66
C TYR A 26 -4.70 -8.05 -1.68
N SER A 27 -5.67 -8.92 -1.41
CA SER A 27 -5.48 -10.37 -1.46
C SER A 27 -6.75 -11.04 -1.98
N TYR A 28 -6.63 -11.79 -3.09
CA TYR A 28 -7.74 -12.54 -3.67
C TYR A 28 -7.84 -13.95 -3.09
N THR A 29 -6.73 -14.70 -3.11
CA THR A 29 -6.65 -16.09 -2.65
C THR A 29 -6.07 -16.25 -1.24
N ASN A 30 -6.06 -15.18 -0.44
CA ASN A 30 -5.48 -15.07 0.90
C ASN A 30 -3.95 -15.24 1.02
N ASN A 31 -3.20 -15.50 -0.03
CA ASN A 31 -1.74 -15.63 0.05
C ASN A 31 -1.07 -14.34 0.55
N VAL A 32 -1.41 -13.18 -0.02
CA VAL A 32 -0.88 -11.89 0.45
C VAL A 32 -1.36 -11.58 1.87
N HIS A 33 -2.61 -11.92 2.19
CA HIS A 33 -3.15 -11.76 3.55
C HIS A 33 -2.33 -12.53 4.58
N GLN A 34 -1.97 -13.78 4.29
CA GLN A 34 -1.14 -14.60 5.18
C GLN A 34 0.25 -13.97 5.36
N ILE A 35 0.91 -13.57 4.27
CA ILE A 35 2.22 -12.89 4.33
C ILE A 35 2.16 -11.63 5.20
N VAL A 36 1.12 -10.82 5.04
CA VAL A 36 0.94 -9.59 5.83
C VAL A 36 0.67 -9.91 7.29
N THR A 37 -0.12 -10.94 7.57
CA THR A 37 -0.40 -11.40 8.94
C THR A 37 0.88 -11.85 9.65
N ASP A 38 1.70 -12.64 8.98
CA ASP A 38 2.98 -13.12 9.50
C ASP A 38 3.97 -11.95 9.71
N LEU A 39 4.05 -11.02 8.75
CA LEU A 39 4.92 -9.84 8.85
C LEU A 39 4.55 -8.96 10.06
N ARG A 40 3.27 -8.79 10.36
CA ARG A 40 2.80 -8.02 11.52
C ARG A 40 3.25 -8.58 12.87
N THR A 41 3.60 -9.85 12.93
CA THR A 41 4.17 -10.43 14.17
C THR A 41 5.62 -9.98 14.39
N GLN A 42 6.29 -9.48 13.36
CA GLN A 42 7.71 -9.13 13.35
C GLN A 42 7.95 -7.62 13.33
N ILE A 43 7.01 -6.84 12.78
CA ILE A 43 7.12 -5.38 12.71
C ILE A 43 5.86 -4.71 13.23
N GLN A 44 6.04 -3.54 13.85
CA GLN A 44 4.92 -2.70 14.25
C GLN A 44 4.42 -1.91 13.03
N ALA A 45 3.20 -2.23 12.57
CA ALA A 45 2.58 -1.58 11.43
C ALA A 45 1.05 -1.57 11.56
N ASP A 46 0.44 -0.48 11.12
CA ASP A 46 -0.99 -0.46 10.84
C ASP A 46 -1.27 -1.19 9.53
N VAL A 47 -2.48 -1.72 9.36
CA VAL A 47 -2.84 -2.53 8.20
C VAL A 47 -4.14 -2.04 7.59
N LEU A 48 -4.14 -1.88 6.26
CA LEU A 48 -5.30 -1.52 5.47
C LEU A 48 -5.48 -2.52 4.33
N ARG A 49 -6.52 -3.33 4.42
CA ARG A 49 -6.91 -4.23 3.33
C ARG A 49 -7.79 -3.48 2.33
N ILE A 50 -7.49 -3.65 1.05
CA ILE A 50 -8.29 -3.08 -0.03
C ILE A 50 -9.46 -4.00 -0.33
N GLU A 51 -10.66 -3.44 -0.27
CA GLU A 51 -11.91 -4.15 -0.54
C GLU A 51 -12.55 -3.60 -1.82
N PRO A 52 -12.84 -4.45 -2.82
CA PRO A 52 -13.65 -4.07 -3.97
C PRO A 52 -15.02 -3.54 -3.55
N ALA A 53 -15.60 -2.63 -4.34
CA ALA A 53 -16.94 -2.11 -4.06
C ALA A 53 -18.03 -3.16 -4.25
N GLU A 54 -17.87 -4.05 -5.23
CA GLU A 54 -18.76 -5.18 -5.47
C GLU A 54 -18.34 -6.36 -4.60
N GLU A 55 -19.25 -6.82 -3.74
CA GLU A 55 -19.02 -7.97 -2.87
C GLU A 55 -19.21 -9.28 -3.62
N GLY A 56 -18.36 -10.27 -3.32
CA GLY A 56 -18.46 -11.62 -3.91
C GLY A 56 -18.05 -11.69 -5.37
N LEU A 57 -17.44 -10.65 -5.92
CA LEU A 57 -16.96 -10.67 -7.31
C LEU A 57 -15.87 -11.72 -7.49
N ASP A 58 -16.17 -12.72 -8.32
CA ASP A 58 -15.21 -13.77 -8.68
C ASP A 58 -14.37 -13.36 -9.90
N TYR A 59 -13.18 -12.84 -9.64
CA TYR A 59 -12.24 -12.47 -10.69
C TYR A 59 -11.70 -13.66 -11.49
N ALA A 60 -11.83 -14.88 -10.97
CA ALA A 60 -11.42 -16.12 -11.64
C ALA A 60 -12.53 -16.73 -12.52
N ALA A 61 -13.78 -16.27 -12.39
CA ALA A 61 -14.88 -16.73 -13.20
C ALA A 61 -14.58 -16.57 -14.71
N ASN A 62 -15.11 -17.49 -15.51
CA ASN A 62 -14.94 -17.48 -16.97
C ASN A 62 -13.47 -17.41 -17.41
N ASN A 63 -12.63 -18.25 -16.82
CA ASN A 63 -11.19 -18.28 -17.12
C ASN A 63 -10.52 -16.91 -16.88
N TYR A 64 -10.81 -16.30 -15.75
CA TYR A 64 -10.24 -14.99 -15.32
C TYR A 64 -10.62 -13.80 -16.23
N ALA A 65 -11.74 -13.89 -16.96
CA ALA A 65 -12.14 -12.86 -17.92
C ALA A 65 -12.27 -11.46 -17.29
N ILE A 66 -12.84 -11.37 -16.07
CA ILE A 66 -13.02 -10.11 -15.36
C ILE A 66 -11.66 -9.49 -14.98
N GLY A 67 -10.80 -10.25 -14.32
CA GLY A 67 -9.48 -9.78 -13.92
C GLY A 67 -8.61 -9.38 -15.10
N SER A 68 -8.63 -10.17 -16.18
CA SER A 68 -7.91 -9.89 -17.42
C SER A 68 -8.41 -8.61 -18.10
N ALA A 69 -9.72 -8.42 -18.17
CA ALA A 69 -10.32 -7.20 -18.76
C ALA A 69 -9.93 -5.95 -17.96
N LEU A 70 -9.91 -6.00 -16.63
CA LEU A 70 -9.50 -4.89 -15.79
C LEU A 70 -8.03 -4.50 -16.01
N ILE A 71 -7.13 -5.46 -16.02
CA ILE A 71 -5.70 -5.18 -16.30
C ILE A 71 -5.52 -4.61 -17.71
N SER A 72 -6.24 -5.14 -18.71
CA SER A 72 -6.21 -4.62 -20.07
C SER A 72 -6.73 -3.19 -20.16
N ALA A 73 -7.81 -2.85 -19.46
CA ALA A 73 -8.36 -1.50 -19.41
C ALA A 73 -7.35 -0.49 -18.81
N ILE A 74 -6.72 -0.86 -17.69
CA ILE A 74 -5.69 -0.02 -17.04
C ILE A 74 -4.49 0.19 -17.98
N ARG A 75 -3.97 -0.87 -18.61
CA ARG A 75 -2.85 -0.77 -19.57
C ARG A 75 -3.18 0.15 -20.75
N LYS A 76 -4.41 0.08 -21.25
CA LYS A 76 -4.85 0.86 -22.42
C LYS A 76 -5.05 2.34 -22.09
N ALA A 77 -5.51 2.67 -20.89
CA ALA A 77 -5.82 4.03 -20.49
C ALA A 77 -5.49 4.27 -19.01
N PRO A 78 -4.18 4.27 -18.63
CA PRO A 78 -3.75 4.31 -17.23
C PRO A 78 -4.05 5.63 -16.53
N ASP A 79 -4.30 6.71 -17.27
CA ASP A 79 -4.61 8.03 -16.69
C ASP A 79 -6.12 8.27 -16.55
N LYS A 80 -6.96 7.32 -16.98
CA LYS A 80 -8.42 7.44 -16.88
C LYS A 80 -8.95 6.74 -15.63
N ALA A 81 -9.62 7.48 -14.77
CA ALA A 81 -10.25 6.92 -13.56
C ALA A 81 -11.22 5.76 -13.87
N THR A 82 -11.90 5.81 -15.02
CA THR A 82 -12.83 4.76 -15.48
C THR A 82 -12.16 3.43 -15.83
N SER A 83 -10.82 3.39 -15.94
CA SER A 83 -10.07 2.15 -16.17
C SER A 83 -9.87 1.34 -14.88
N TYR A 84 -10.11 1.94 -13.73
CA TYR A 84 -9.86 1.34 -12.43
C TYR A 84 -11.17 0.84 -11.82
N PRO A 85 -11.22 -0.41 -11.30
CA PRO A 85 -12.43 -0.90 -10.65
C PRO A 85 -12.73 -0.10 -9.37
N PRO A 86 -14.02 0.11 -9.04
CA PRO A 86 -14.39 0.80 -7.82
C PRO A 86 -14.01 -0.01 -6.58
N ILE A 87 -13.55 0.69 -5.54
CA ILE A 87 -13.24 0.13 -4.22
C ILE A 87 -14.02 0.87 -3.14
N LYS A 88 -14.32 0.21 -2.03
CA LYS A 88 -14.95 0.84 -0.86
C LYS A 88 -13.95 1.32 0.20
N THR A 89 -12.70 0.89 0.09
CA THR A 89 -11.64 1.27 1.05
C THR A 89 -11.24 2.73 0.89
N THR A 90 -11.22 3.46 2.00
CA THR A 90 -10.76 4.85 2.09
C THR A 90 -9.74 5.02 3.21
N ILE A 91 -8.92 6.06 3.12
CA ILE A 91 -7.98 6.44 4.18
C ILE A 91 -7.95 7.96 4.35
N ARG A 92 -7.94 8.46 5.59
CA ARG A 92 -7.90 9.89 5.89
C ARG A 92 -6.57 10.37 6.43
N ASN A 93 -5.81 9.47 7.06
CA ASN A 93 -4.60 9.79 7.82
C ASN A 93 -3.31 9.28 7.15
N LEU A 94 -3.30 9.14 5.82
CA LEU A 94 -2.14 8.64 5.08
C LEU A 94 -0.87 9.47 5.32
N LYS A 95 -1.04 10.77 5.57
CA LYS A 95 0.07 11.69 5.90
C LYS A 95 0.86 11.30 7.15
N ASP A 96 0.24 10.57 8.08
CA ASP A 96 0.83 10.22 9.38
C ASP A 96 1.86 9.08 9.29
N TYR A 97 2.00 8.47 8.11
CA TYR A 97 2.92 7.36 7.87
C TYR A 97 4.16 7.80 7.11
N ASP A 98 5.31 7.27 7.51
CA ASP A 98 6.62 7.52 6.89
C ASP A 98 7.00 6.43 5.89
N THR A 99 6.52 5.21 6.15
CA THR A 99 6.77 4.02 5.35
C THR A 99 5.45 3.37 4.95
N ILE A 100 5.31 3.07 3.66
CA ILE A 100 4.16 2.35 3.11
C ILE A 100 4.67 1.05 2.49
N LEU A 101 4.20 -0.08 3.00
CA LEU A 101 4.40 -1.39 2.39
C LEU A 101 3.16 -1.74 1.56
N ILE A 102 3.37 -2.07 0.30
CA ILE A 102 2.29 -2.34 -0.67
C ILE A 102 2.28 -3.83 -0.96
N GLY A 103 1.21 -4.51 -0.55
CA GLY A 103 1.03 -5.96 -0.72
C GLY A 103 0.06 -6.29 -1.87
N THR A 104 0.50 -7.09 -2.85
CA THR A 104 -0.30 -7.44 -4.02
C THR A 104 -0.05 -8.86 -4.50
N PRO A 105 -1.09 -9.60 -4.97
CA PRO A 105 -0.87 -10.69 -5.87
C PRO A 105 -0.47 -10.15 -7.25
N LEU A 106 0.28 -10.95 -8.01
CA LEU A 106 0.62 -10.61 -9.38
C LEU A 106 -0.48 -11.06 -10.33
N TRP A 107 -1.06 -10.10 -11.09
CA TRP A 107 -2.08 -10.34 -12.11
C TRP A 107 -1.54 -9.98 -13.49
N TRP A 108 -1.35 -10.98 -14.38
CA TRP A 108 -0.80 -10.78 -15.73
C TRP A 108 0.43 -9.86 -15.76
N SER A 109 1.39 -10.17 -14.90
CA SER A 109 2.64 -9.42 -14.69
C SER A 109 2.46 -8.01 -14.10
N ASN A 110 1.25 -7.61 -13.71
CA ASN A 110 0.95 -6.32 -13.10
C ASN A 110 0.50 -6.45 -11.64
N MET A 111 0.42 -5.34 -10.97
CA MET A 111 -0.26 -5.21 -9.69
C MET A 111 -1.76 -5.51 -9.87
N ALA A 112 -2.38 -6.16 -8.89
CA ALA A 112 -3.82 -6.45 -8.93
C ALA A 112 -4.66 -5.17 -9.07
N ALA A 113 -5.67 -5.20 -9.94
CA ALA A 113 -6.45 -4.03 -10.29
C ALA A 113 -7.07 -3.27 -9.11
N PRO A 114 -7.66 -3.91 -8.08
CA PRO A 114 -8.19 -3.18 -6.91
C PRO A 114 -7.13 -2.40 -6.15
N LEU A 115 -5.90 -2.91 -6.06
CA LEU A 115 -4.82 -2.16 -5.43
C LEU A 115 -4.34 -0.99 -6.30
N GLN A 116 -4.30 -1.16 -7.62
CA GLN A 116 -4.02 -0.06 -8.53
C GLN A 116 -5.06 1.05 -8.40
N SER A 117 -6.35 0.73 -8.17
CA SER A 117 -7.41 1.72 -7.89
C SER A 117 -7.10 2.56 -6.66
N PHE A 118 -6.66 1.91 -5.58
CA PHE A 118 -6.27 2.61 -4.36
C PHE A 118 -5.07 3.54 -4.61
N LEU A 119 -4.06 3.06 -5.30
CA LEU A 119 -2.87 3.87 -5.60
C LEU A 119 -3.16 4.99 -6.59
N PHE A 120 -4.07 4.80 -7.53
CA PHE A 120 -4.53 5.86 -8.42
C PHE A 120 -5.18 7.02 -7.64
N ALA A 121 -5.98 6.69 -6.62
CA ALA A 121 -6.65 7.69 -5.78
C ALA A 121 -5.71 8.37 -4.75
N TYR A 122 -4.77 7.63 -4.19
CA TYR A 122 -3.99 8.08 -3.03
C TYR A 122 -2.47 8.16 -3.25
N GLY A 123 -1.95 7.66 -4.35
CA GLY A 123 -0.51 7.55 -4.58
C GLY A 123 0.23 8.89 -4.58
N SER A 124 -0.41 9.97 -5.03
CA SER A 124 0.16 11.33 -4.94
C SER A 124 0.44 11.78 -3.51
N GLN A 125 -0.35 11.30 -2.53
CA GLN A 125 -0.17 11.59 -1.10
C GLN A 125 0.99 10.79 -0.48
N MET A 126 1.56 9.85 -1.22
CA MET A 126 2.72 9.04 -0.81
C MET A 126 4.06 9.66 -1.23
N ALA A 127 4.05 10.86 -1.79
CA ALA A 127 5.26 11.57 -2.19
C ALA A 127 6.25 11.70 -1.03
N GLY A 128 7.52 11.35 -1.28
CA GLY A 128 8.61 11.41 -0.29
C GLY A 128 8.61 10.30 0.77
N LYS A 129 7.56 9.47 0.83
CA LYS A 129 7.50 8.33 1.76
C LYS A 129 8.35 7.16 1.25
N ARG A 130 8.84 6.33 2.18
CA ARG A 130 9.52 5.08 1.85
C ARG A 130 8.48 4.05 1.40
N ILE A 131 8.71 3.45 0.24
CA ILE A 131 7.78 2.50 -0.40
C ILE A 131 8.47 1.15 -0.53
N GLY A 132 7.89 0.11 0.08
CA GLY A 132 8.29 -1.28 -0.09
C GLY A 132 7.20 -2.09 -0.78
N LEU A 133 7.59 -3.12 -1.54
CA LEU A 133 6.65 -4.00 -2.25
C LEU A 133 6.69 -5.41 -1.65
N ILE A 134 5.50 -5.97 -1.45
CA ILE A 134 5.27 -7.37 -1.05
C ILE A 134 4.45 -8.00 -2.16
N VAL A 135 5.06 -8.91 -2.93
CA VAL A 135 4.42 -9.50 -4.11
C VAL A 135 4.30 -11.00 -3.98
N SER A 136 3.08 -11.52 -4.08
CA SER A 136 2.84 -12.96 -4.24
C SER A 136 2.75 -13.30 -5.72
N SER A 137 3.71 -14.09 -6.21
CA SER A 137 3.79 -14.53 -7.60
C SER A 137 4.02 -16.03 -7.66
N ALA A 138 3.39 -16.72 -8.60
CA ALA A 138 3.57 -18.17 -8.79
C ALA A 138 4.82 -18.51 -9.61
N SER A 139 5.20 -17.68 -10.61
CA SER A 139 6.23 -18.09 -11.57
C SER A 139 6.97 -16.98 -12.31
N THR A 140 6.53 -15.71 -12.18
CA THR A 140 7.12 -14.60 -12.96
C THR A 140 7.78 -13.57 -12.04
N GLY A 141 8.70 -12.77 -12.63
CA GLY A 141 9.30 -11.65 -11.93
C GLY A 141 8.30 -10.50 -11.67
N ILE A 142 8.71 -9.52 -10.87
CA ILE A 142 7.86 -8.46 -10.35
C ILE A 142 8.01 -7.12 -11.09
N SER A 143 8.74 -7.08 -12.20
CA SER A 143 9.06 -5.83 -12.92
C SER A 143 7.83 -5.03 -13.35
N GLY A 144 6.74 -5.69 -13.72
CA GLY A 144 5.48 -5.01 -14.05
C GLY A 144 4.80 -4.40 -12.82
N VAL A 145 4.89 -5.06 -11.65
CA VAL A 145 4.40 -4.49 -10.38
C VAL A 145 5.21 -3.27 -9.97
N GLU A 146 6.54 -3.33 -10.14
CA GLU A 146 7.43 -2.17 -9.89
C GLU A 146 7.10 -0.99 -10.83
N ALA A 147 6.85 -1.27 -12.10
CA ALA A 147 6.46 -0.26 -13.07
C ALA A 147 5.11 0.40 -12.70
N ASP A 148 4.12 -0.40 -12.31
CA ASP A 148 2.83 0.11 -11.82
C ASP A 148 2.99 0.97 -10.57
N ALA A 149 3.79 0.52 -9.60
CA ALA A 149 4.03 1.27 -8.37
C ALA A 149 4.72 2.63 -8.67
N LYS A 150 5.76 2.65 -9.50
CA LYS A 150 6.45 3.88 -9.89
C LYS A 150 5.56 4.84 -10.68
N ARG A 151 4.68 4.33 -11.53
CA ARG A 151 3.70 5.13 -12.26
C ARG A 151 2.68 5.76 -11.33
N LEU A 152 2.15 4.99 -10.38
CA LEU A 152 1.08 5.42 -9.47
C LEU A 152 1.60 6.24 -8.28
N ILE A 153 2.88 6.08 -7.92
CA ILE A 153 3.55 6.81 -6.82
C ILE A 153 4.85 7.46 -7.35
N PRO A 154 4.76 8.42 -8.29
CA PRO A 154 5.92 8.91 -9.04
C PRO A 154 6.97 9.62 -8.18
N LYS A 155 6.62 10.06 -6.98
CA LYS A 155 7.53 10.73 -6.02
C LYS A 155 7.79 9.89 -4.76
N GLY A 156 7.50 8.60 -4.78
CA GLY A 156 7.83 7.66 -3.73
C GLY A 156 9.33 7.36 -3.68
N LYS A 157 9.85 7.09 -2.49
CA LYS A 157 11.23 6.62 -2.30
C LYS A 157 11.19 5.09 -2.18
N PHE A 158 11.36 4.42 -3.30
CA PHE A 158 11.35 2.96 -3.36
C PHE A 158 12.59 2.36 -2.67
N LEU A 159 12.35 1.30 -1.85
CA LEU A 159 13.35 0.55 -1.11
C LEU A 159 14.00 -0.53 -1.98
#